data_d5309499c76f818f1c9d8488bdb9667c
#
_entry.id   d5309499c76f818f1c9d8488bdb9667c
#
_cell.length_a   1.000
_cell.length_b   1.000
_cell.length_c   1.000
_cell.angle_alpha   90.00
_cell.angle_beta   90.00
_cell.angle_gamma   90.00
#
_symmetry.space_group_name_H-M   'P 1'
#
loop_
_entity.id
_entity.type
_entity.pdbx_description
1 polymer ?
#
loop_
_entity_poly.entity_id
_entity_poly.type
_entity_poly.pdbx_seq_one_letter_code
_entity_poly.pdbx_strand_id
1 'polypeptide(L)'
;MDRMNRKKILASVLLGIICVVANLLIVFNDRKLILNDYTMNITMEIDSNVSGELQMFYSSKSNYTKDCFTADRVKTIAAEKGHNGKIDFDVNAGSRFVRLDFPEEANAQLSLHSVTIKLNGVQRDIAADELASRIIADNQLEQCTVRGGTLYITTQDTDGYIVIGLGDIVDEIAVASSRGTYNIVLKVAACIAIDLLYVIFLLNQERVYGYIYDIVSNRALVSRLSKNDLKSRFAGSYLGVIWSFIQPVVTVLVYWFVFQVGFRSSDVVNSSGETVPFILWFIAGLVPWFYYSDTWSMATNVLLEYSYLVKKVVFNIDILPLVKMLSGLIIHVFFVGLVLVLYTVYGMFPGIIVVQLLYYSLCMFVMILGQAYLTSSC
;
A
#
# COMPACT_ATOMS: atom_id res chain seq x y z
N MET A 1 -13.83 10.42 43.41
CA MET A 1 -12.51 9.80 43.22
C MET A 1 -12.62 8.34 42.74
N ASP A 2 -13.48 7.52 43.31
CA ASP A 2 -13.62 6.09 42.97
C ASP A 2 -14.09 5.79 41.51
N ARG A 3 -15.02 6.57 41.00
CA ARG A 3 -15.61 6.39 39.64
C ARG A 3 -14.61 6.69 38.52
N MET A 4 -13.71 7.62 38.71
CA MET A 4 -12.66 8.00 37.74
C MET A 4 -11.55 6.95 37.71
N ASN A 5 -11.15 6.41 38.86
CA ASN A 5 -10.17 5.34 38.95
C ASN A 5 -10.69 4.04 38.27
N ARG A 6 -11.97 3.69 38.47
CA ARG A 6 -12.58 2.53 37.78
C ARG A 6 -12.56 2.68 36.26
N LYS A 7 -12.84 3.88 35.71
CA LYS A 7 -12.78 4.13 34.28
C LYS A 7 -11.35 4.01 33.72
N LYS A 8 -10.36 4.50 34.45
CA LYS A 8 -8.92 4.37 34.07
C LYS A 8 -8.50 2.91 34.02
N ILE A 9 -8.82 2.14 35.07
CA ILE A 9 -8.50 0.72 35.14
C ILE A 9 -9.20 -0.04 34.00
N LEU A 10 -10.49 0.23 33.75
CA LEU A 10 -11.23 -0.42 32.67
C LEU A 10 -10.62 -0.12 31.30
N ALA A 11 -10.24 1.13 31.04
CA ALA A 11 -9.61 1.51 29.77
C ALA A 11 -8.22 0.90 29.60
N SER A 12 -7.42 0.82 30.68
CA SER A 12 -6.10 0.14 30.63
C SER A 12 -6.25 -1.35 30.37
N VAL A 13 -7.22 -2.00 31.01
CA VAL A 13 -7.53 -3.44 30.75
C VAL A 13 -8.00 -3.65 29.32
N LEU A 14 -8.90 -2.79 28.82
CA LEU A 14 -9.38 -2.86 27.44
C LEU A 14 -8.23 -2.72 26.43
N LEU A 15 -7.33 -1.75 26.66
CA LEU A 15 -6.16 -1.56 25.81
C LEU A 15 -5.22 -2.78 25.86
N GLY A 16 -5.03 -3.39 27.06
CA GLY A 16 -4.28 -4.63 27.19
C GLY A 16 -4.87 -5.78 26.40
N ILE A 17 -6.22 -5.93 26.43
CA ILE A 17 -6.91 -6.92 25.60
C ILE A 17 -6.67 -6.65 24.10
N ILE A 18 -6.74 -5.39 23.67
CA ILE A 18 -6.48 -5.02 22.28
C ILE A 18 -5.04 -5.38 21.89
N CYS A 19 -4.05 -5.11 22.73
CA CYS A 19 -2.65 -5.50 22.48
C CYS A 19 -2.48 -7.01 22.35
N VAL A 20 -3.11 -7.79 23.24
CA VAL A 20 -3.08 -9.25 23.16
C VAL A 20 -3.72 -9.75 21.85
N VAL A 21 -4.88 -9.21 21.48
CA VAL A 21 -5.55 -9.58 20.22
C VAL A 21 -4.68 -9.19 19.02
N ALA A 22 -4.06 -8.02 19.03
CA ALA A 22 -3.15 -7.57 17.96
C ALA A 22 -1.94 -8.52 17.84
N ASN A 23 -1.31 -8.90 18.95
CA ASN A 23 -0.21 -9.85 18.97
C ASN A 23 -0.64 -11.23 18.43
N LEU A 24 -1.81 -11.73 18.82
CA LEU A 24 -2.35 -12.97 18.28
C LEU A 24 -2.59 -12.87 16.77
N LEU A 25 -3.17 -11.78 16.29
CA LEU A 25 -3.38 -11.56 14.85
C LEU A 25 -2.05 -11.52 14.08
N ILE A 26 -1.00 -10.90 14.62
CA ILE A 26 0.33 -10.86 13.99
C ILE A 26 0.95 -12.27 13.94
N VAL A 27 0.90 -13.00 15.03
CA VAL A 27 1.51 -14.33 15.13
C VAL A 27 0.80 -15.34 14.21
N PHE A 28 -0.54 -15.35 14.23
CA PHE A 28 -1.35 -16.29 13.43
C PHE A 28 -1.61 -15.83 11.99
N ASN A 29 -1.09 -14.67 11.57
CA ASN A 29 -1.19 -14.25 10.18
C ASN A 29 -0.25 -15.09 9.31
N ASP A 30 -0.80 -15.85 8.37
CA ASP A 30 -0.03 -16.69 7.43
C ASP A 30 0.66 -15.89 6.31
N ARG A 31 0.56 -14.54 6.31
CA ARG A 31 1.21 -13.69 5.32
C ARG A 31 2.52 -13.11 5.84
N LYS A 32 3.44 -12.77 4.93
CA LYS A 32 4.61 -11.96 5.27
C LYS A 32 4.20 -10.62 5.84
N LEU A 33 4.88 -10.18 6.90
CA LEU A 33 4.65 -8.87 7.50
C LEU A 33 5.14 -7.73 6.58
N ILE A 34 6.24 -7.97 5.88
CA ILE A 34 6.81 -7.06 4.87
C ILE A 34 7.06 -7.87 3.60
N LEU A 35 6.47 -7.42 2.49
CA LEU A 35 6.75 -7.97 1.16
C LEU A 35 8.06 -7.34 0.67
N ASN A 36 9.11 -8.17 0.52
CA ASN A 36 10.41 -7.70 0.05
C ASN A 36 10.50 -7.70 -1.48
N ASP A 37 9.80 -8.62 -2.15
CA ASP A 37 9.86 -8.77 -3.60
C ASP A 37 8.48 -8.48 -4.21
N TYR A 38 8.46 -7.51 -5.11
CA TYR A 38 7.30 -7.22 -5.96
C TYR A 38 7.33 -8.02 -7.26
N THR A 39 8.42 -8.75 -7.50
CA THR A 39 8.66 -9.56 -8.68
C THR A 39 8.75 -11.04 -8.31
N MET A 40 8.17 -11.87 -9.15
CA MET A 40 8.28 -13.32 -9.15
C MET A 40 9.13 -13.71 -10.35
N ASN A 41 10.21 -14.44 -10.11
CA ASN A 41 11.06 -14.96 -11.18
C ASN A 41 10.55 -16.34 -11.58
N ILE A 42 10.32 -16.53 -12.88
CA ILE A 42 9.96 -17.81 -13.51
C ILE A 42 11.10 -18.20 -14.41
N THR A 43 11.86 -19.21 -14.01
CA THR A 43 12.97 -19.77 -14.79
C THR A 43 12.46 -21.00 -15.54
N MET A 44 12.66 -21.04 -16.84
CA MET A 44 12.29 -22.17 -17.70
C MET A 44 13.51 -22.67 -18.46
N GLU A 45 13.67 -23.98 -18.53
CA GLU A 45 14.70 -24.64 -19.35
C GLU A 45 14.03 -25.17 -20.60
N ILE A 46 14.33 -24.56 -21.76
CA ILE A 46 13.61 -24.76 -23.03
C ILE A 46 14.60 -25.07 -24.16
N ASP A 47 14.25 -26.05 -24.98
CA ASP A 47 14.84 -26.27 -26.28
C ASP A 47 13.84 -25.90 -27.37
N SER A 48 14.31 -25.33 -28.48
CA SER A 48 13.50 -24.94 -29.62
C SER A 48 14.13 -25.39 -30.94
N ASN A 49 13.30 -25.84 -31.89
CA ASN A 49 13.77 -26.14 -33.25
C ASN A 49 13.83 -24.90 -34.15
N VAL A 50 13.29 -23.77 -33.68
CA VAL A 50 13.22 -22.48 -34.39
C VAL A 50 13.82 -21.37 -33.54
N SER A 51 14.26 -20.29 -34.17
CA SER A 51 14.67 -19.06 -33.47
C SER A 51 13.55 -18.05 -33.56
N GLY A 52 13.33 -17.28 -32.49
CA GLY A 52 12.27 -16.27 -32.44
C GLY A 52 12.09 -15.70 -31.05
N GLU A 53 11.02 -14.98 -30.83
CA GLU A 53 10.70 -14.38 -29.54
C GLU A 53 9.74 -15.27 -28.74
N LEU A 54 10.10 -15.52 -27.49
CA LEU A 54 9.18 -16.06 -26.47
C LEU A 54 8.61 -14.88 -25.69
N GLN A 55 7.30 -14.80 -25.62
CA GLN A 55 6.60 -13.73 -24.90
C GLN A 55 5.81 -14.32 -23.74
N MET A 56 6.03 -13.78 -22.53
CA MET A 56 5.27 -14.17 -21.35
C MET A 56 4.38 -13.03 -20.92
N PHE A 57 3.07 -13.18 -21.13
CA PHE A 57 2.06 -12.31 -20.56
C PHE A 57 1.67 -12.79 -19.17
N TYR A 58 1.35 -11.86 -18.26
CA TYR A 58 0.99 -12.21 -16.90
C TYR A 58 -0.23 -11.44 -16.41
N SER A 59 -1.02 -12.07 -15.53
CA SER A 59 -2.24 -11.50 -14.97
C SER A 59 -2.42 -11.86 -13.51
N SER A 60 -2.81 -10.87 -12.70
CA SER A 60 -3.13 -11.02 -11.27
C SER A 60 -4.64 -11.13 -10.99
N LYS A 61 -5.48 -11.28 -12.02
CA LYS A 61 -6.93 -11.49 -11.83
C LYS A 61 -7.19 -12.79 -11.08
N SER A 62 -8.23 -12.82 -10.25
CA SER A 62 -8.60 -14.01 -9.47
C SER A 62 -9.16 -15.14 -10.33
N ASN A 63 -9.84 -14.82 -11.43
CA ASN A 63 -10.43 -15.79 -12.35
C ASN A 63 -9.86 -15.60 -13.76
N TYR A 64 -9.65 -16.72 -14.44
CA TYR A 64 -9.23 -16.71 -15.83
C TYR A 64 -10.38 -16.25 -16.73
N THR A 65 -10.07 -15.31 -17.60
CA THR A 65 -10.89 -14.89 -18.76
C THR A 65 -9.95 -14.64 -19.94
N LYS A 66 -10.42 -14.81 -21.20
CA LYS A 66 -9.57 -14.55 -22.37
C LYS A 66 -8.98 -13.14 -22.39
N ASP A 67 -9.68 -12.15 -21.82
CA ASP A 67 -9.26 -10.74 -21.76
C ASP A 67 -8.46 -10.39 -20.48
N CYS A 68 -7.91 -11.40 -19.78
CA CYS A 68 -7.13 -11.11 -18.56
C CYS A 68 -5.70 -10.65 -18.85
N PHE A 69 -5.21 -10.84 -20.06
CA PHE A 69 -3.89 -10.42 -20.51
C PHE A 69 -3.96 -9.11 -21.29
N THR A 70 -3.04 -8.20 -21.02
CA THR A 70 -2.96 -6.87 -21.65
C THR A 70 -1.55 -6.64 -22.19
N ALA A 71 -1.41 -5.87 -23.26
CA ALA A 71 -0.14 -5.65 -23.96
C ALA A 71 0.93 -4.93 -23.10
N ASP A 72 0.53 -4.27 -22.04
CA ASP A 72 1.44 -3.61 -21.08
C ASP A 72 2.07 -4.58 -20.06
N ARG A 73 1.59 -5.83 -20.02
CA ARG A 73 2.03 -6.86 -19.07
C ARG A 73 2.65 -8.04 -19.79
N VAL A 74 3.68 -7.76 -20.57
CA VAL A 74 4.44 -8.75 -21.32
C VAL A 74 5.92 -8.65 -21.05
N LYS A 75 6.62 -9.79 -21.02
CA LYS A 75 8.07 -9.90 -21.02
C LYS A 75 8.48 -10.72 -22.24
N THR A 76 9.40 -10.21 -23.03
CA THR A 76 9.89 -10.83 -24.27
C THR A 76 11.35 -11.22 -24.13
N ILE A 77 11.69 -12.44 -24.53
CA ILE A 77 13.05 -12.95 -24.55
C ILE A 77 13.27 -13.68 -25.88
N ALA A 78 14.43 -13.45 -26.50
CA ALA A 78 14.81 -14.17 -27.72
C ALA A 78 15.18 -15.60 -27.37
N ALA A 79 14.61 -16.57 -28.12
CA ALA A 79 15.00 -17.96 -28.13
C ALA A 79 15.78 -18.27 -29.40
N GLU A 80 16.85 -19.01 -29.26
CA GLU A 80 17.67 -19.48 -30.40
C GLU A 80 17.31 -20.92 -30.73
N LYS A 81 17.56 -21.30 -31.98
CA LYS A 81 17.41 -22.69 -32.40
C LYS A 81 18.41 -23.57 -31.68
N GLY A 82 17.95 -24.62 -31.02
CA GLY A 82 18.71 -25.53 -30.20
C GLY A 82 18.43 -25.43 -28.73
N HIS A 83 19.45 -25.68 -27.91
CA HIS A 83 19.31 -25.62 -26.45
C HIS A 83 19.49 -24.19 -25.97
N ASN A 84 18.44 -23.62 -25.38
CA ASN A 84 18.43 -22.25 -24.88
C ASN A 84 18.86 -22.14 -23.40
N GLY A 85 19.07 -23.27 -22.72
CA GLY A 85 19.38 -23.28 -21.30
C GLY A 85 18.24 -22.75 -20.45
N LYS A 86 18.62 -21.98 -19.42
CA LYS A 86 17.63 -21.37 -18.49
C LYS A 86 17.27 -19.96 -18.95
N ILE A 87 15.98 -19.77 -19.18
CA ILE A 87 15.39 -18.47 -19.54
C ILE A 87 14.62 -17.95 -18.36
N ASP A 88 14.86 -16.71 -17.95
CA ASP A 88 14.29 -16.07 -16.76
C ASP A 88 13.28 -14.99 -17.15
N PHE A 89 12.07 -15.11 -16.62
CA PHE A 89 11.02 -14.10 -16.74
C PHE A 89 10.69 -13.48 -15.38
N ASP A 90 10.87 -12.18 -15.27
CA ASP A 90 10.46 -11.43 -14.09
C ASP A 90 9.06 -10.87 -14.28
N VAL A 91 8.09 -11.43 -13.57
CA VAL A 91 6.68 -11.03 -13.59
C VAL A 91 6.24 -10.49 -12.24
N ASN A 92 5.06 -9.86 -12.18
CA ASN A 92 4.54 -9.35 -10.90
C ASN A 92 4.28 -10.49 -9.91
N ALA A 93 4.68 -10.31 -8.64
CA ALA A 93 4.55 -11.30 -7.56
C ALA A 93 3.12 -11.80 -7.31
N GLY A 94 2.11 -11.02 -7.68
CA GLY A 94 0.69 -11.40 -7.57
C GLY A 94 0.12 -12.09 -8.79
N SER A 95 0.94 -12.47 -9.78
CA SER A 95 0.48 -13.08 -11.03
C SER A 95 -0.07 -14.48 -10.79
N ARG A 96 -1.35 -14.67 -11.06
CA ARG A 96 -2.06 -15.96 -10.90
C ARG A 96 -2.15 -16.76 -12.18
N PHE A 97 -2.03 -16.08 -13.33
CA PHE A 97 -2.03 -16.69 -14.67
C PHE A 97 -0.86 -16.13 -15.46
N VAL A 98 -0.21 -17.00 -16.21
CA VAL A 98 0.78 -16.63 -17.20
C VAL A 98 0.42 -17.26 -18.54
N ARG A 99 0.60 -16.51 -19.64
CA ARG A 99 0.46 -17.00 -21.00
C ARG A 99 1.83 -16.94 -21.65
N LEU A 100 2.31 -18.07 -22.11
CA LEU A 100 3.55 -18.19 -22.85
C LEU A 100 3.23 -18.32 -24.34
N ASP A 101 3.56 -17.29 -25.10
CA ASP A 101 3.45 -17.25 -26.55
C ASP A 101 4.76 -17.73 -27.17
N PHE A 102 4.64 -18.59 -28.17
CA PHE A 102 5.75 -19.22 -28.85
C PHE A 102 6.23 -18.38 -30.05
N PRO A 103 7.41 -18.66 -30.60
CA PRO A 103 7.87 -18.00 -31.82
C PRO A 103 6.82 -18.08 -32.95
N GLU A 104 6.65 -17.01 -33.71
CA GLU A 104 5.67 -16.89 -34.79
C GLU A 104 6.06 -17.74 -36.01
N GLU A 105 6.24 -19.06 -35.81
CA GLU A 105 6.50 -20.04 -36.86
C GLU A 105 5.55 -21.23 -36.74
N ALA A 106 4.99 -21.67 -37.89
CA ALA A 106 4.21 -22.89 -37.97
C ALA A 106 5.09 -24.12 -37.76
N ASN A 107 4.58 -25.13 -37.07
CA ASN A 107 5.27 -26.36 -36.72
C ASN A 107 6.55 -26.12 -35.84
N ALA A 108 6.58 -25.04 -35.06
CA ALA A 108 7.61 -24.85 -34.06
C ALA A 108 7.50 -25.94 -32.99
N GLN A 109 8.62 -26.61 -32.71
CA GLN A 109 8.70 -27.65 -31.66
C GLN A 109 9.50 -27.11 -30.49
N LEU A 110 8.88 -27.10 -29.32
CA LEU A 110 9.48 -26.69 -28.06
C LEU A 110 9.47 -27.85 -27.09
N SER A 111 10.56 -27.99 -26.35
CA SER A 111 10.72 -28.99 -25.31
C SER A 111 11.00 -28.26 -24.00
N LEU A 112 10.06 -28.33 -23.05
CA LEU A 112 10.16 -27.69 -21.75
C LEU A 112 10.59 -28.73 -20.71
N HIS A 113 11.81 -28.59 -20.19
CA HIS A 113 12.42 -29.57 -19.30
C HIS A 113 12.08 -29.32 -17.83
N SER A 114 12.15 -28.07 -17.40
CA SER A 114 11.88 -27.68 -16.03
C SER A 114 11.33 -26.26 -15.96
N VAL A 115 10.47 -26.02 -14.99
CA VAL A 115 9.98 -24.69 -14.61
C VAL A 115 10.22 -24.49 -13.13
N THR A 116 10.91 -23.43 -12.79
CA THR A 116 11.19 -23.06 -11.41
C THR A 116 10.57 -21.70 -11.13
N ILE A 117 9.77 -21.60 -10.08
CA ILE A 117 9.21 -20.33 -9.60
C ILE A 117 9.96 -19.92 -8.34
N LYS A 118 10.46 -18.70 -8.32
CA LYS A 118 11.15 -18.12 -7.18
C LYS A 118 10.48 -16.83 -6.75
N LEU A 119 10.07 -16.77 -5.50
CA LEU A 119 9.41 -15.62 -4.90
C LEU A 119 9.81 -15.48 -3.44
N ASN A 120 10.23 -14.31 -3.03
CA ASN A 120 10.55 -14.01 -1.62
C ASN A 120 11.58 -14.97 -0.99
N GLY A 121 12.56 -15.46 -1.76
CA GLY A 121 13.57 -16.40 -1.28
C GLY A 121 13.10 -17.86 -1.15
N VAL A 122 11.86 -18.16 -1.50
CA VAL A 122 11.34 -19.53 -1.61
C VAL A 122 11.33 -19.93 -3.08
N GLN A 123 11.82 -21.12 -3.37
CA GLN A 123 11.84 -21.72 -4.70
C GLN A 123 10.91 -22.93 -4.74
N ARG A 124 10.16 -23.04 -5.83
CA ARG A 124 9.31 -24.18 -6.15
C ARG A 124 9.60 -24.66 -7.56
N ASP A 125 10.04 -25.90 -7.67
CA ASP A 125 10.24 -26.56 -8.96
C ASP A 125 8.95 -27.26 -9.37
N ILE A 126 8.55 -27.10 -10.63
CA ILE A 126 7.34 -27.68 -11.21
C ILE A 126 7.78 -28.74 -12.21
N ALA A 127 7.38 -29.97 -11.97
CA ALA A 127 7.63 -31.07 -12.92
C ALA A 127 6.75 -30.93 -14.17
N ALA A 128 7.19 -31.50 -15.28
CA ALA A 128 6.48 -31.42 -16.56
C ALA A 128 5.05 -31.98 -16.49
N ASP A 129 4.81 -33.04 -15.74
CA ASP A 129 3.47 -33.63 -15.52
C ASP A 129 2.57 -32.66 -14.75
N GLU A 130 3.10 -32.03 -13.71
CA GLU A 130 2.38 -31.02 -12.95
C GLU A 130 2.09 -29.78 -13.83
N LEU A 131 3.07 -29.32 -14.61
CA LEU A 131 2.92 -28.21 -15.52
C LEU A 131 1.83 -28.47 -16.57
N ALA A 132 1.81 -29.66 -17.19
CA ALA A 132 0.79 -30.05 -18.15
C ALA A 132 -0.62 -30.04 -17.55
N SER A 133 -0.78 -30.49 -16.29
CA SER A 133 -2.07 -30.45 -15.59
C SER A 133 -2.55 -29.05 -15.26
N ARG A 134 -1.67 -28.03 -15.28
CA ARG A 134 -1.93 -26.63 -14.99
C ARG A 134 -2.21 -25.78 -16.23
N ILE A 135 -2.11 -26.37 -17.42
CA ILE A 135 -2.50 -25.70 -18.67
C ILE A 135 -4.03 -25.62 -18.67
N ILE A 136 -4.56 -24.42 -18.59
CA ILE A 136 -6.01 -24.14 -18.52
C ILE A 136 -6.59 -23.72 -19.86
N ALA A 137 -5.75 -23.26 -20.78
CA ALA A 137 -6.12 -22.92 -22.14
C ALA A 137 -4.89 -23.00 -23.06
N ASP A 138 -5.12 -23.26 -24.33
CA ASP A 138 -4.12 -23.25 -25.38
C ASP A 138 -4.71 -22.68 -26.68
N ASN A 139 -3.85 -22.38 -27.63
CA ASN A 139 -4.26 -21.91 -28.96
C ASN A 139 -3.29 -22.44 -30.01
N GLN A 140 -3.83 -22.90 -31.16
CA GLN A 140 -3.08 -23.33 -32.32
C GLN A 140 -1.94 -24.33 -32.03
N LEU A 141 -2.21 -25.30 -31.14
CA LEU A 141 -1.29 -26.39 -30.87
C LEU A 141 -1.69 -27.66 -31.61
N GLU A 142 -0.74 -28.30 -32.29
CA GLU A 142 -0.90 -29.63 -32.87
C GLU A 142 -0.72 -30.72 -31.81
N GLN A 143 0.28 -30.52 -30.91
CA GLN A 143 0.61 -31.49 -29.89
C GLN A 143 1.05 -30.78 -28.61
N CYS A 144 0.57 -31.27 -27.45
CA CYS A 144 1.06 -30.90 -26.12
C CYS A 144 1.05 -32.17 -25.26
N THR A 145 2.23 -32.81 -25.10
CA THR A 145 2.33 -34.11 -24.42
C THR A 145 3.58 -34.20 -23.56
N VAL A 146 3.47 -34.91 -22.42
CA VAL A 146 4.62 -35.20 -21.57
C VAL A 146 5.22 -36.56 -21.93
N ARG A 147 6.52 -36.60 -22.13
CA ARG A 147 7.31 -37.83 -22.34
C ARG A 147 8.65 -37.73 -21.62
N GLY A 148 8.96 -38.73 -20.79
CA GLY A 148 10.24 -38.79 -20.10
C GLY A 148 10.55 -37.62 -19.19
N GLY A 149 9.53 -36.96 -18.60
CA GLY A 149 9.72 -35.81 -17.72
C GLY A 149 9.93 -34.46 -18.47
N THR A 150 9.68 -34.42 -19.78
CA THR A 150 9.75 -33.23 -20.61
C THR A 150 8.38 -32.98 -21.26
N LEU A 151 7.92 -31.74 -21.27
CA LEU A 151 6.71 -31.32 -21.95
C LEU A 151 7.05 -30.91 -23.40
N TYR A 152 6.55 -31.67 -24.38
CA TYR A 152 6.71 -31.40 -25.79
C TYR A 152 5.50 -30.67 -26.33
N ILE A 153 5.74 -29.54 -26.99
CA ILE A 153 4.74 -28.69 -27.58
C ILE A 153 5.06 -28.50 -29.06
N THR A 154 4.09 -28.69 -29.95
CA THR A 154 4.22 -28.40 -31.36
C THR A 154 3.12 -27.42 -31.74
N THR A 155 3.46 -26.32 -32.37
CA THR A 155 2.48 -25.33 -32.88
C THR A 155 1.92 -25.79 -34.21
N GLN A 156 0.64 -25.51 -34.44
CA GLN A 156 -0.01 -25.75 -35.74
C GLN A 156 0.19 -24.56 -36.68
N ASP A 157 0.13 -23.35 -36.16
CA ASP A 157 0.25 -22.09 -36.89
C ASP A 157 1.12 -21.08 -36.12
N THR A 158 1.15 -19.83 -36.57
CA THR A 158 2.06 -18.77 -36.09
C THR A 158 1.66 -18.13 -34.75
N ASP A 159 0.41 -18.34 -34.27
CA ASP A 159 -0.10 -17.76 -33.00
C ASP A 159 -0.33 -18.85 -31.94
N GLY A 160 0.70 -19.68 -31.73
CA GLY A 160 0.68 -20.73 -30.72
C GLY A 160 0.98 -20.20 -29.31
N TYR A 161 0.12 -20.53 -28.32
CA TYR A 161 0.38 -20.21 -26.92
C TYR A 161 -0.22 -21.23 -25.96
N ILE A 162 0.28 -21.21 -24.71
CA ILE A 162 -0.32 -21.92 -23.57
C ILE A 162 -0.61 -20.95 -22.44
N VAL A 163 -1.67 -21.20 -21.67
CA VAL A 163 -2.02 -20.48 -20.45
C VAL A 163 -1.87 -21.38 -19.26
N ILE A 164 -1.08 -20.99 -18.28
CA ILE A 164 -0.74 -21.75 -17.08
C ILE A 164 -1.36 -21.08 -15.87
N GLY A 165 -2.07 -21.84 -15.04
CA GLY A 165 -2.60 -21.40 -13.75
C GLY A 165 -1.57 -21.59 -12.65
N LEU A 166 -1.16 -20.49 -12.01
CA LEU A 166 -0.14 -20.48 -10.94
C LEU A 166 -0.70 -20.07 -9.56
N GLY A 167 -2.01 -19.77 -9.48
CA GLY A 167 -2.58 -19.14 -8.30
C GLY A 167 -2.34 -19.88 -6.99
N ASP A 168 -2.50 -21.19 -6.97
CA ASP A 168 -2.27 -22.07 -5.82
C ASP A 168 -0.77 -22.18 -5.46
N ILE A 169 0.13 -22.24 -6.46
CA ILE A 169 1.58 -22.23 -6.23
C ILE A 169 2.02 -20.91 -5.60
N VAL A 170 1.51 -19.80 -6.11
CA VAL A 170 1.80 -18.47 -5.54
C VAL A 170 1.31 -18.38 -4.11
N ASP A 171 0.12 -18.89 -3.81
CA ASP A 171 -0.43 -18.94 -2.45
C ASP A 171 0.41 -19.86 -1.54
N GLU A 172 0.84 -21.04 -2.02
CA GLU A 172 1.73 -21.97 -1.31
C GLU A 172 3.08 -21.32 -0.97
N ILE A 173 3.73 -20.70 -1.95
CA ILE A 173 5.00 -19.97 -1.76
C ILE A 173 4.83 -18.81 -0.79
N ALA A 174 3.71 -18.07 -0.88
CA ALA A 174 3.41 -16.97 0.04
C ALA A 174 3.33 -17.47 1.49
N VAL A 175 2.64 -18.58 1.73
CA VAL A 175 2.56 -19.23 3.05
C VAL A 175 3.94 -19.73 3.50
N ALA A 176 4.69 -20.43 2.64
CA ALA A 176 6.02 -20.93 2.96
C ALA A 176 6.99 -19.78 3.32
N SER A 177 6.93 -18.67 2.56
CA SER A 177 7.75 -17.48 2.83
C SER A 177 7.37 -16.79 4.14
N SER A 178 6.10 -16.88 4.57
CA SER A 178 5.65 -16.33 5.85
C SER A 178 6.26 -17.04 7.06
N ARG A 179 6.62 -18.31 6.90
CA ARG A 179 7.27 -19.14 7.93
C ARG A 179 8.78 -19.02 7.97
N GLY A 180 9.37 -18.24 7.05
CA GLY A 180 10.82 -17.98 7.04
C GLY A 180 11.29 -17.28 8.32
N THR A 181 12.53 -17.57 8.76
CA THR A 181 13.13 -17.03 9.99
C THR A 181 13.05 -15.52 10.08
N TYR A 182 13.30 -14.83 8.97
CA TYR A 182 13.24 -13.36 8.90
C TYR A 182 11.83 -12.82 9.24
N ASN A 183 10.78 -13.43 8.70
CA ASN A 183 9.41 -13.00 8.98
C ASN A 183 9.02 -13.30 10.43
N ILE A 184 9.49 -14.44 11.00
CA ILE A 184 9.27 -14.76 12.40
C ILE A 184 9.94 -13.71 13.30
N VAL A 185 11.19 -13.35 13.02
CA VAL A 185 11.91 -12.29 13.77
C VAL A 185 11.17 -10.97 13.71
N LEU A 186 10.68 -10.57 12.53
CA LEU A 186 9.89 -9.35 12.38
C LEU A 186 8.57 -9.39 13.17
N LYS A 187 7.86 -10.52 13.15
CA LYS A 187 6.62 -10.70 13.92
C LYS A 187 6.89 -10.59 15.42
N VAL A 188 7.92 -11.26 15.91
CA VAL A 188 8.34 -11.18 17.33
C VAL A 188 8.74 -9.75 17.70
N ALA A 189 9.53 -9.08 16.86
CA ALA A 189 9.92 -7.68 17.10
C ALA A 189 8.70 -6.75 17.13
N ALA A 190 7.72 -6.95 16.26
CA ALA A 190 6.48 -6.17 16.24
C ALA A 190 5.65 -6.41 17.52
N CYS A 191 5.53 -7.65 17.98
CA CYS A 191 4.85 -7.98 19.25
C CYS A 191 5.56 -7.31 20.45
N ILE A 192 6.88 -7.42 20.52
CA ILE A 192 7.66 -6.78 21.57
C ILE A 192 7.47 -5.25 21.55
N ALA A 193 7.45 -4.64 20.36
CA ALA A 193 7.23 -3.20 20.22
C ALA A 193 5.84 -2.78 20.74
N ILE A 194 4.79 -3.55 20.41
CA ILE A 194 3.42 -3.32 20.93
C ILE A 194 3.39 -3.43 22.44
N ASP A 195 3.99 -4.48 23.01
CA ASP A 195 4.01 -4.69 24.46
C ASP A 195 4.81 -3.58 25.17
N LEU A 196 5.94 -3.16 24.60
CA LEU A 196 6.72 -2.05 25.12
C LEU A 196 5.92 -0.73 25.14
N LEU A 197 5.22 -0.42 24.06
CA LEU A 197 4.33 0.74 23.98
C LEU A 197 3.22 0.68 25.03
N TYR A 198 2.65 -0.50 25.26
CA TYR A 198 1.64 -0.71 26.29
C TYR A 198 2.20 -0.49 27.70
N VAL A 199 3.41 -1.00 27.99
CA VAL A 199 4.09 -0.76 29.27
C VAL A 199 4.39 0.73 29.46
N ILE A 200 4.91 1.42 28.44
CA ILE A 200 5.16 2.89 28.49
C ILE A 200 3.85 3.63 28.77
N PHE A 201 2.74 3.23 28.14
CA PHE A 201 1.43 3.80 28.42
C PHE A 201 1.03 3.59 29.88
N LEU A 202 1.17 2.37 30.44
CA LEU A 202 0.84 2.08 31.84
C LEU A 202 1.66 2.91 32.82
N LEU A 203 2.95 3.10 32.55
CA LEU A 203 3.84 3.92 33.39
C LEU A 203 3.46 5.41 33.37
N ASN A 204 2.90 5.89 32.26
CA ASN A 204 2.54 7.30 32.06
C ASN A 204 1.02 7.55 32.08
N GLN A 205 0.22 6.55 32.44
CA GLN A 205 -1.25 6.65 32.33
C GLN A 205 -1.86 7.85 33.05
N GLU A 206 -1.32 8.23 34.22
CA GLU A 206 -1.83 9.40 34.96
C GLU A 206 -1.63 10.71 34.18
N ARG A 207 -0.49 10.87 33.49
CA ARG A 207 -0.24 12.03 32.62
C ARG A 207 -1.16 12.04 31.41
N VAL A 208 -1.33 10.88 30.77
CA VAL A 208 -2.20 10.75 29.60
C VAL A 208 -3.66 11.05 29.96
N TYR A 209 -4.16 10.51 31.07
CA TYR A 209 -5.52 10.80 31.52
C TYR A 209 -5.70 12.24 31.98
N GLY A 210 -4.69 12.82 32.65
CA GLY A 210 -4.68 14.23 33.00
C GLY A 210 -4.79 15.12 31.77
N TYR A 211 -3.99 14.85 30.75
CA TYR A 211 -4.02 15.57 29.48
C TYR A 211 -5.39 15.47 28.78
N ILE A 212 -5.94 14.26 28.68
CA ILE A 212 -7.28 14.07 28.08
C ILE A 212 -8.36 14.81 28.87
N TYR A 213 -8.28 14.77 30.21
CA TYR A 213 -9.20 15.48 31.07
C TYR A 213 -9.12 17.00 30.85
N ASP A 214 -7.93 17.55 30.74
CA ASP A 214 -7.71 18.98 30.49
C ASP A 214 -8.29 19.42 29.14
N ILE A 215 -8.11 18.61 28.10
CA ILE A 215 -8.70 18.85 26.76
C ILE A 215 -10.23 18.86 26.85
N VAL A 216 -10.81 17.84 27.46
CA VAL A 216 -12.28 17.69 27.54
C VAL A 216 -12.88 18.80 28.41
N SER A 217 -12.27 19.13 29.53
CA SER A 217 -12.69 20.20 30.43
C SER A 217 -12.63 21.56 29.74
N ASN A 218 -11.57 21.81 28.96
CA ASN A 218 -11.35 23.07 28.27
C ASN A 218 -11.78 23.06 26.79
N ARG A 219 -12.61 22.11 26.37
CA ARG A 219 -13.03 21.93 24.98
C ARG A 219 -13.55 23.19 24.28
N ALA A 220 -14.27 24.04 25.02
CA ALA A 220 -14.81 25.29 24.48
C ALA A 220 -13.68 26.30 24.19
N LEU A 221 -12.66 26.36 25.06
CA LEU A 221 -11.47 27.19 24.87
C LEU A 221 -10.64 26.67 23.70
N VAL A 222 -10.37 25.36 23.65
CA VAL A 222 -9.63 24.71 22.54
C VAL A 222 -10.31 24.99 21.20
N SER A 223 -11.62 24.80 21.11
CA SER A 223 -12.39 25.06 19.88
C SER A 223 -12.35 26.53 19.45
N ARG A 224 -12.48 27.45 20.40
CA ARG A 224 -12.39 28.89 20.12
C ARG A 224 -10.99 29.31 19.66
N LEU A 225 -9.95 28.80 20.32
CA LEU A 225 -8.56 29.07 19.96
C LEU A 225 -8.23 28.50 18.56
N SER A 226 -8.66 27.27 18.25
CA SER A 226 -8.42 26.65 16.93
C SER A 226 -9.11 27.41 15.80
N LYS A 227 -10.36 27.85 16.00
CA LYS A 227 -11.07 28.67 15.02
C LYS A 227 -10.43 30.05 14.87
N ASN A 228 -9.95 30.65 15.95
CA ASN A 228 -9.28 31.94 15.92
C ASN A 228 -7.89 31.83 15.27
N ASP A 229 -7.15 30.76 15.54
CA ASP A 229 -5.87 30.44 14.92
C ASP A 229 -6.02 30.38 13.40
N LEU A 230 -7.03 29.63 12.89
CA LEU A 230 -7.29 29.56 11.46
C LEU A 230 -7.61 30.93 10.84
N LYS A 231 -8.36 31.77 11.56
CA LYS A 231 -8.68 33.14 11.09
C LYS A 231 -7.45 34.06 11.11
N SER A 232 -6.64 33.97 12.16
CA SER A 232 -5.48 34.85 12.34
C SER A 232 -4.36 34.60 11.36
N ARG A 233 -4.21 33.38 10.86
CA ARG A 233 -3.22 33.02 9.81
C ARG A 233 -3.35 33.89 8.56
N PHE A 234 -4.55 34.29 8.22
CA PHE A 234 -4.86 35.06 7.02
C PHE A 234 -5.45 36.43 7.33
N ALA A 235 -5.28 36.89 8.58
CA ALA A 235 -5.65 38.23 9.00
C ALA A 235 -4.84 39.26 8.20
N GLY A 236 -5.53 40.19 7.56
CA GLY A 236 -4.92 41.19 6.67
C GLY A 236 -4.87 40.80 5.21
N SER A 237 -5.22 39.58 4.84
CA SER A 237 -5.40 39.16 3.44
C SER A 237 -6.81 39.49 2.94
N TYR A 238 -6.94 39.95 1.69
CA TYR A 238 -8.22 40.25 1.04
C TYR A 238 -9.17 39.06 1.00
N LEU A 239 -8.65 37.82 0.79
CA LEU A 239 -9.42 36.59 0.72
C LEU A 239 -9.54 35.89 2.08
N GLY A 240 -8.82 36.37 3.12
CA GLY A 240 -8.87 35.78 4.45
C GLY A 240 -8.63 34.25 4.46
N VAL A 241 -9.48 33.52 5.17
CA VAL A 241 -9.38 32.06 5.34
C VAL A 241 -9.48 31.30 3.99
N ILE A 242 -10.05 31.89 2.93
CA ILE A 242 -10.17 31.25 1.61
C ILE A 242 -8.78 30.91 1.04
N TRP A 243 -7.75 31.68 1.37
CA TRP A 243 -6.37 31.40 0.99
C TRP A 243 -5.88 30.02 1.42
N SER A 244 -6.32 29.52 2.59
CA SER A 244 -5.95 28.17 3.06
C SER A 244 -6.41 27.05 2.13
N PHE A 245 -7.42 27.32 1.32
CA PHE A 245 -7.94 26.35 0.35
C PHE A 245 -7.37 26.59 -1.06
N ILE A 246 -7.15 27.84 -1.44
CA ILE A 246 -6.64 28.16 -2.77
C ILE A 246 -5.21 27.66 -2.95
N GLN A 247 -4.34 27.88 -1.97
CA GLN A 247 -2.92 27.53 -2.08
C GLN A 247 -2.70 26.04 -2.37
N PRO A 248 -3.27 25.05 -1.63
CA PRO A 248 -3.14 23.65 -1.95
C PRO A 248 -3.78 23.27 -3.29
N VAL A 249 -4.92 23.89 -3.67
CA VAL A 249 -5.56 23.65 -4.97
C VAL A 249 -4.66 24.07 -6.11
N VAL A 250 -4.06 25.26 -6.03
CA VAL A 250 -3.10 25.73 -7.04
C VAL A 250 -1.89 24.79 -7.12
N THR A 251 -1.37 24.32 -5.99
CA THR A 251 -0.26 23.37 -5.95
C THR A 251 -0.63 22.07 -6.66
N VAL A 252 -1.82 21.52 -6.40
CA VAL A 252 -2.34 20.32 -7.08
C VAL A 252 -2.44 20.54 -8.59
N LEU A 253 -2.99 21.70 -9.02
CA LEU A 253 -3.12 22.04 -10.43
C LEU A 253 -1.76 22.16 -11.13
N VAL A 254 -0.77 22.76 -10.47
CA VAL A 254 0.60 22.86 -10.99
C VAL A 254 1.22 21.47 -11.16
N TYR A 255 1.12 20.62 -10.15
CA TYR A 255 1.63 19.25 -10.26
C TYR A 255 0.89 18.44 -11.32
N TRP A 256 -0.43 18.55 -11.38
CA TRP A 256 -1.22 17.91 -12.43
C TRP A 256 -0.73 18.34 -13.82
N PHE A 257 -0.56 19.66 -14.05
CA PHE A 257 -0.08 20.17 -15.32
C PHE A 257 1.32 19.64 -15.67
N VAL A 258 2.24 19.65 -14.70
CA VAL A 258 3.62 19.18 -14.91
C VAL A 258 3.66 17.71 -15.24
N PHE A 259 2.98 16.87 -14.45
CA PHE A 259 3.06 15.42 -14.61
C PHE A 259 2.17 14.90 -15.73
N GLN A 260 0.93 15.35 -15.81
CA GLN A 260 -0.03 14.85 -16.81
C GLN A 260 0.23 15.44 -18.19
N VAL A 261 0.49 16.76 -18.28
CA VAL A 261 0.66 17.47 -19.55
C VAL A 261 2.14 17.51 -19.95
N GLY A 262 3.04 17.82 -19.02
CA GLY A 262 4.47 17.94 -19.27
C GLY A 262 5.15 16.59 -19.49
N PHE A 263 5.11 15.71 -18.48
CA PHE A 263 5.76 14.39 -18.53
C PHE A 263 4.91 13.29 -19.16
N ARG A 264 3.63 13.57 -19.45
CA ARG A 264 2.68 12.58 -19.99
C ARG A 264 2.66 11.28 -19.17
N SER A 265 2.64 11.40 -17.84
CA SER A 265 2.61 10.29 -16.94
C SER A 265 1.38 9.42 -17.23
N SER A 266 1.60 8.11 -17.40
CA SER A 266 0.54 7.14 -17.62
C SER A 266 -0.31 6.93 -16.37
N ASP A 267 -1.55 6.49 -16.58
CA ASP A 267 -2.44 6.11 -15.50
C ASP A 267 -1.86 4.94 -14.69
N VAL A 268 -2.21 4.86 -13.43
CA VAL A 268 -1.68 3.87 -12.49
C VAL A 268 -2.60 2.66 -12.47
N VAL A 269 -2.03 1.46 -12.64
CA VAL A 269 -2.79 0.22 -12.52
C VAL A 269 -2.78 -0.23 -11.06
N ASN A 270 -3.97 -0.37 -10.44
CA ASN A 270 -4.08 -0.86 -9.07
C ASN A 270 -3.86 -2.38 -8.99
N SER A 271 -3.78 -2.93 -7.78
CA SER A 271 -3.59 -4.37 -7.55
C SER A 271 -4.75 -5.24 -8.09
N SER A 272 -5.91 -4.66 -8.36
CA SER A 272 -7.08 -5.34 -8.96
C SER A 272 -7.05 -5.31 -10.48
N GLY A 273 -6.05 -4.67 -11.10
CA GLY A 273 -5.94 -4.55 -12.55
C GLY A 273 -6.77 -3.41 -13.17
N GLU A 274 -7.37 -2.53 -12.36
CA GLU A 274 -8.11 -1.37 -12.84
C GLU A 274 -7.17 -0.19 -13.04
N THR A 275 -7.37 0.57 -14.10
CA THR A 275 -6.63 1.79 -14.37
C THR A 275 -7.22 2.95 -13.58
N VAL A 276 -6.40 3.57 -12.75
CA VAL A 276 -6.76 4.76 -11.98
C VAL A 276 -6.08 5.97 -12.62
N PRO A 277 -6.82 7.03 -12.99
CA PRO A 277 -6.23 8.26 -13.50
C PRO A 277 -5.13 8.78 -12.59
N PHE A 278 -3.98 9.13 -13.17
CA PHE A 278 -2.80 9.60 -12.41
C PHE A 278 -3.15 10.66 -11.37
N ILE A 279 -4.04 11.61 -11.73
CA ILE A 279 -4.41 12.71 -10.83
C ILE A 279 -5.10 12.21 -9.56
N LEU A 280 -5.98 11.22 -9.64
CA LEU A 280 -6.68 10.68 -8.47
C LEU A 280 -5.70 9.99 -7.52
N TRP A 281 -4.81 9.16 -8.07
CA TRP A 281 -3.76 8.50 -7.30
C TRP A 281 -2.85 9.52 -6.61
N PHE A 282 -2.43 10.55 -7.35
CA PHE A 282 -1.51 11.56 -6.86
C PHE A 282 -2.12 12.42 -5.74
N ILE A 283 -3.37 12.92 -5.92
CA ILE A 283 -4.05 13.74 -4.91
C ILE A 283 -4.31 12.95 -3.63
N ALA A 284 -4.63 11.66 -3.73
CA ALA A 284 -4.86 10.80 -2.57
C ALA A 284 -3.65 10.75 -1.61
N GLY A 285 -2.42 10.79 -2.16
CA GLY A 285 -1.19 10.89 -1.36
C GLY A 285 -0.85 12.32 -0.92
N LEU A 286 -1.15 13.31 -1.76
CA LEU A 286 -0.74 14.70 -1.52
C LEU A 286 -1.56 15.38 -0.43
N VAL A 287 -2.85 15.07 -0.29
CA VAL A 287 -3.74 15.66 0.73
C VAL A 287 -3.30 15.32 2.16
N PRO A 288 -3.00 14.05 2.53
CA PRO A 288 -2.42 13.74 3.83
C PRO A 288 -1.05 14.41 4.05
N TRP A 289 -0.22 14.49 3.01
CA TRP A 289 1.08 15.14 3.08
C TRP A 289 0.97 16.64 3.42
N PHE A 290 0.05 17.37 2.81
CA PHE A 290 -0.19 18.77 3.15
C PHE A 290 -0.56 18.94 4.62
N TYR A 291 -1.51 18.14 5.11
CA TYR A 291 -1.89 18.22 6.51
C TYR A 291 -0.74 17.89 7.44
N TYR A 292 0.04 16.86 7.15
CA TYR A 292 1.19 16.46 7.93
C TYR A 292 2.25 17.56 7.98
N SER A 293 2.73 18.02 6.82
CA SER A 293 3.85 18.97 6.72
C SER A 293 3.52 20.32 7.35
N ASP A 294 2.35 20.87 7.01
CA ASP A 294 1.95 22.19 7.52
C ASP A 294 1.68 22.13 9.04
N THR A 295 0.95 21.13 9.48
CA THR A 295 0.54 21.01 10.87
C THR A 295 1.73 20.75 11.79
N TRP A 296 2.65 19.86 11.39
CA TRP A 296 3.86 19.60 12.18
C TRP A 296 4.74 20.85 12.30
N SER A 297 4.99 21.55 11.20
CA SER A 297 5.76 22.80 11.19
C SER A 297 5.15 23.85 12.13
N MET A 298 3.82 24.03 12.07
CA MET A 298 3.12 25.00 12.90
C MET A 298 3.08 24.61 14.38
N ALA A 299 2.87 23.33 14.66
CA ALA A 299 2.82 22.82 16.02
C ALA A 299 4.17 22.89 16.73
N THR A 300 5.28 22.70 16.00
CA THR A 300 6.64 22.86 16.51
C THR A 300 6.91 24.31 16.96
N ASN A 301 6.45 25.30 16.20
CA ASN A 301 6.69 26.71 16.48
C ASN A 301 5.65 27.36 17.42
N VAL A 302 4.66 26.61 17.88
CA VAL A 302 3.51 27.16 18.59
C VAL A 302 3.87 27.88 19.89
N LEU A 303 4.84 27.38 20.65
CA LEU A 303 5.27 28.00 21.91
C LEU A 303 5.94 29.37 21.70
N LEU A 304 6.68 29.54 20.61
CA LEU A 304 7.27 30.82 20.23
C LEU A 304 6.19 31.80 19.80
N GLU A 305 5.25 31.37 18.97
CA GLU A 305 4.14 32.20 18.43
C GLU A 305 3.21 32.70 19.54
N TYR A 306 2.89 31.83 20.51
CA TYR A 306 2.01 32.17 21.64
C TYR A 306 2.77 32.58 22.93
N SER A 307 4.03 32.95 22.83
CA SER A 307 4.88 33.35 24.00
C SER A 307 4.27 34.45 24.86
N TYR A 308 3.50 35.37 24.26
CA TYR A 308 2.79 36.41 24.99
C TYR A 308 1.62 35.87 25.85
N LEU A 309 0.99 34.82 25.41
CA LEU A 309 -0.13 34.18 26.10
C LEU A 309 0.37 33.36 27.28
N VAL A 310 1.48 32.64 27.07
CA VAL A 310 2.17 31.85 28.11
C VAL A 310 2.56 32.72 29.31
N LYS A 311 2.95 33.97 29.09
CA LYS A 311 3.37 34.91 30.15
C LYS A 311 2.23 35.58 30.88
N LYS A 312 1.00 35.62 30.32
CA LYS A 312 -0.10 36.45 30.86
C LYS A 312 -1.31 35.65 31.37
N VAL A 313 -1.44 34.40 31.01
CA VAL A 313 -2.63 33.60 31.31
C VAL A 313 -2.23 32.30 31.99
N VAL A 314 -2.90 32.00 33.12
CA VAL A 314 -2.75 30.72 33.82
C VAL A 314 -3.59 29.67 33.11
N PHE A 315 -3.05 29.10 32.06
CA PHE A 315 -3.69 27.96 31.42
C PHE A 315 -2.64 26.90 31.02
N ASN A 316 -3.09 25.67 30.78
CA ASN A 316 -2.16 24.58 30.46
C ASN A 316 -1.58 24.77 29.05
N ILE A 317 -0.28 25.04 28.99
CA ILE A 317 0.48 25.33 27.77
C ILE A 317 0.47 24.12 26.81
N ASP A 318 0.38 22.92 27.38
CA ASP A 318 0.40 21.64 26.60
C ASP A 318 -0.78 21.52 25.61
N ILE A 319 -1.82 22.38 25.75
CA ILE A 319 -2.96 22.41 24.81
C ILE A 319 -2.61 23.13 23.50
N LEU A 320 -1.58 23.96 23.44
CA LEU A 320 -1.27 24.79 22.28
C LEU A 320 -0.93 23.98 20.99
N PRO A 321 -0.10 22.93 21.03
CA PRO A 321 0.11 22.09 19.85
C PRO A 321 -1.19 21.50 19.32
N LEU A 322 -2.09 21.05 20.21
CA LEU A 322 -3.40 20.52 19.83
C LEU A 322 -4.26 21.58 19.11
N VAL A 323 -4.20 22.83 19.54
CA VAL A 323 -4.93 23.95 18.88
C VAL A 323 -4.51 24.09 17.42
N LYS A 324 -3.20 24.05 17.13
CA LYS A 324 -2.67 24.09 15.76
C LYS A 324 -3.11 22.90 14.94
N MET A 325 -3.09 21.71 15.53
CA MET A 325 -3.51 20.48 14.85
C MET A 325 -5.00 20.50 14.49
N LEU A 326 -5.85 20.97 15.41
CA LEU A 326 -7.28 21.08 15.14
C LEU A 326 -7.61 22.15 14.11
N SER A 327 -6.85 23.25 14.06
CA SER A 327 -7.03 24.26 13.03
C SER A 327 -6.64 23.74 11.64
N GLY A 328 -5.57 22.96 11.52
CA GLY A 328 -5.16 22.26 10.30
C GLY A 328 -6.14 21.15 9.88
N LEU A 329 -6.72 20.43 10.87
CA LEU A 329 -7.68 19.35 10.61
C LEU A 329 -8.94 19.85 9.85
N ILE A 330 -9.36 21.07 10.07
CA ILE A 330 -10.50 21.66 9.34
C ILE A 330 -10.19 21.71 7.83
N ILE A 331 -8.99 22.11 7.48
CA ILE A 331 -8.51 22.17 6.08
C ILE A 331 -8.39 20.74 5.52
N HIS A 332 -7.82 19.83 6.29
CA HIS A 332 -7.67 18.41 5.89
C HIS A 332 -9.01 17.75 5.58
N VAL A 333 -10.01 17.90 6.44
CA VAL A 333 -11.37 17.35 6.24
C VAL A 333 -12.00 17.89 4.97
N PHE A 334 -11.83 19.19 4.68
CA PHE A 334 -12.29 19.77 3.42
C PHE A 334 -11.63 19.11 2.20
N PHE A 335 -10.29 18.93 2.21
CA PHE A 335 -9.58 18.31 1.09
C PHE A 335 -9.89 16.80 0.94
N VAL A 336 -10.07 16.08 2.03
CA VAL A 336 -10.55 14.68 1.99
C VAL A 336 -11.94 14.63 1.32
N GLY A 337 -12.85 15.54 1.69
CA GLY A 337 -14.15 15.67 1.04
C GLY A 337 -14.02 15.97 -0.46
N LEU A 338 -13.12 16.89 -0.86
CA LEU A 338 -12.85 17.21 -2.24
C LEU A 338 -12.35 15.98 -3.03
N VAL A 339 -11.41 15.21 -2.46
CA VAL A 339 -10.92 13.97 -3.07
C VAL A 339 -12.05 12.97 -3.28
N LEU A 340 -12.91 12.76 -2.28
CA LEU A 340 -14.06 11.85 -2.41
C LEU A 340 -15.03 12.30 -3.51
N VAL A 341 -15.26 13.61 -3.64
CA VAL A 341 -16.09 14.16 -4.74
C VAL A 341 -15.44 13.88 -6.09
N LEU A 342 -14.13 14.08 -6.22
CA LEU A 342 -13.40 13.77 -7.46
C LEU A 342 -13.48 12.28 -7.81
N TYR A 343 -13.25 11.37 -6.85
CA TYR A 343 -13.41 9.92 -7.07
C TYR A 343 -14.83 9.57 -7.53
N THR A 344 -15.86 10.24 -6.97
CA THR A 344 -17.25 10.04 -7.40
C THR A 344 -17.49 10.52 -8.83
N VAL A 345 -16.94 11.68 -9.21
CA VAL A 345 -17.06 12.24 -10.57
C VAL A 345 -16.42 11.31 -11.61
N TYR A 346 -15.30 10.67 -11.27
CA TYR A 346 -14.65 9.69 -12.12
C TYR A 346 -15.30 8.28 -12.08
N GLY A 347 -16.40 8.11 -11.34
CA GLY A 347 -17.09 6.83 -11.24
C GLY A 347 -16.36 5.76 -10.39
N MET A 348 -15.33 6.15 -9.63
CA MET A 348 -14.46 5.26 -8.85
C MET A 348 -14.69 5.37 -7.34
N PHE A 349 -15.92 5.62 -6.90
CA PHE A 349 -16.20 5.77 -5.48
C PHE A 349 -15.88 4.47 -4.70
N PRO A 350 -15.02 4.53 -3.65
CA PRO A 350 -14.49 3.34 -2.98
C PRO A 350 -15.47 2.66 -2.01
N GLY A 351 -16.74 3.06 -1.98
CA GLY A 351 -17.78 2.43 -1.15
C GLY A 351 -17.48 2.50 0.35
N ILE A 352 -17.72 1.39 1.06
CA ILE A 352 -17.57 1.31 2.54
C ILE A 352 -16.08 1.44 2.98
N ILE A 353 -15.14 1.22 2.08
CA ILE A 353 -13.69 1.34 2.35
C ILE A 353 -13.31 2.78 2.76
N VAL A 354 -14.13 3.78 2.39
CA VAL A 354 -13.97 5.18 2.84
C VAL A 354 -13.81 5.30 4.37
N VAL A 355 -14.41 4.40 5.15
CA VAL A 355 -14.27 4.40 6.62
C VAL A 355 -12.81 4.27 7.06
N GLN A 356 -11.95 3.62 6.27
CA GLN A 356 -10.52 3.53 6.54
C GLN A 356 -9.82 4.90 6.55
N LEU A 357 -10.33 5.89 5.81
CA LEU A 357 -9.78 7.25 5.82
C LEU A 357 -9.88 7.89 7.21
N LEU A 358 -10.95 7.62 7.97
CA LEU A 358 -11.08 8.10 9.34
C LEU A 358 -10.01 7.47 10.24
N TYR A 359 -9.77 6.18 10.10
CA TYR A 359 -8.73 5.47 10.84
C TYR A 359 -7.34 6.03 10.52
N TYR A 360 -6.98 6.16 9.25
CA TYR A 360 -5.67 6.69 8.84
C TYR A 360 -5.50 8.16 9.24
N SER A 361 -6.54 9.00 9.12
CA SER A 361 -6.49 10.38 9.57
C SER A 361 -6.30 10.49 11.09
N LEU A 362 -6.92 9.61 11.86
CA LEU A 362 -6.72 9.54 13.32
C LEU A 362 -5.29 9.10 13.67
N CYS A 363 -4.77 8.06 13.01
CA CYS A 363 -3.38 7.61 13.24
C CYS A 363 -2.37 8.71 12.92
N MET A 364 -2.56 9.42 11.80
CA MET A 364 -1.74 10.57 11.42
C MET A 364 -1.82 11.70 12.44
N PHE A 365 -3.01 12.00 12.92
CA PHE A 365 -3.23 13.00 13.97
C PHE A 365 -2.42 12.65 15.25
N VAL A 366 -2.52 11.41 15.73
CA VAL A 366 -1.77 10.95 16.91
C VAL A 366 -0.26 11.01 16.67
N MET A 367 0.19 10.62 15.47
CA MET A 367 1.60 10.69 15.10
C MET A 367 2.13 12.12 15.11
N ILE A 368 1.42 13.07 14.49
CA ILE A 368 1.80 14.49 14.49
C ILE A 368 1.85 15.04 15.92
N LEU A 369 0.87 14.67 16.75
CA LEU A 369 0.82 15.11 18.16
C LEU A 369 2.07 14.67 18.92
N GLY A 370 2.47 13.41 18.79
CA GLY A 370 3.70 12.90 19.41
C GLY A 370 4.95 13.63 18.92
N GLN A 371 5.09 13.83 17.62
CA GLN A 371 6.21 14.55 17.02
C GLN A 371 6.24 16.02 17.46
N ALA A 372 5.08 16.68 17.47
CA ALA A 372 4.97 18.09 17.88
C ALA A 372 5.45 18.30 19.31
N TYR A 373 5.08 17.41 20.24
CA TYR A 373 5.57 17.51 21.63
C TYR A 373 7.09 17.27 21.74
N LEU A 374 7.63 16.32 20.98
CA LEU A 374 9.07 16.08 20.97
C LEU A 374 9.85 17.28 20.42
N THR A 375 9.37 17.87 19.33
CA THR A 375 10.08 18.96 18.65
C THR A 375 9.84 20.33 19.28
N SER A 376 8.69 20.57 19.92
CA SER A 376 8.41 21.84 20.62
C SER A 376 9.09 21.94 21.97
N SER A 377 9.58 20.83 22.54
CA SER A 377 10.31 20.80 23.81
C SER A 377 11.82 20.98 23.64
N CYS A 378 12.35 20.92 22.42
CA CYS A 378 13.74 21.21 22.05
C CYS A 378 13.93 22.68 21.68
#